data_803e0bbc6b7f4fb44b3c6042d81e1fa8
#
_entry.id   803e0bbc6b7f4fb44b3c6042d81e1fa8
#
_cell.length_a   1.000
_cell.length_b   1.000
_cell.length_c   1.000
_cell.angle_alpha   90.00
_cell.angle_beta   90.00
_cell.angle_gamma   90.00
#
_symmetry.space_group_name_H-M   'P 1'
#
loop_
_entity.id
_entity.type
_entity.pdbx_description
1 polymer ?
#
loop_
_entity_poly.entity_id
_entity_poly.type
_entity_poly.pdbx_seq_one_letter_code
_entity_poly.pdbx_strand_id
1 'polypeptide(L)'
;INVEALRKLAINIVKIGADLEEFELPNGRKLVLLAGGQMIELAGTEPKGNSIEAMDLGFMLQALSLELISKYPEVLKNGPQPVPVNINNRIAQLMVENFK
;
A
#
# COMPACT_ATOMS: atom_id res chain seq x y z
N ILE A 1 7.74 6.41 8.76
CA ILE A 1 8.03 6.97 10.11
C ILE A 1 9.41 6.51 10.55
N ASN A 2 10.20 7.43 11.09
CA ASN A 2 11.46 7.05 11.73
C ASN A 2 11.22 6.66 13.19
N VAL A 3 10.92 5.39 13.40
CA VAL A 3 10.60 4.82 14.73
C VAL A 3 11.79 4.90 15.68
N GLU A 4 13.00 4.72 15.18
CA GLU A 4 14.19 4.79 16.01
C GLU A 4 14.40 6.20 16.59
N ALA A 5 14.21 7.24 15.79
CA ALA A 5 14.26 8.61 16.26
C ALA A 5 13.16 8.90 17.31
N LEU A 6 11.95 8.36 17.10
CA LEU A 6 10.85 8.48 18.05
C LEU A 6 11.21 7.81 19.39
N ARG A 7 11.81 6.63 19.36
CA ARG A 7 12.26 5.91 20.57
C ARG A 7 13.31 6.71 21.35
N LYS A 8 14.22 7.38 20.65
CA LYS A 8 15.25 8.21 21.29
C LYS A 8 14.70 9.50 21.91
N LEU A 9 13.63 10.04 21.32
CA LEU A 9 13.00 11.28 21.81
C LEU A 9 12.04 11.03 22.99
N ALA A 10 11.48 9.85 23.10
CA ALA A 10 10.49 9.53 24.13
C ALA A 10 11.14 9.41 25.51
N ILE A 11 10.49 9.95 26.52
CA ILE A 11 10.90 9.80 27.93
C ILE A 11 10.31 8.54 28.55
N ASN A 12 9.21 8.03 28.00
CA ASN A 12 8.59 6.79 28.42
C ASN A 12 7.91 6.09 27.23
N ILE A 13 7.95 4.77 27.20
CA ILE A 13 7.33 3.95 26.17
C ILE A 13 6.56 2.82 26.84
N VAL A 14 5.26 2.74 26.59
CA VAL A 14 4.38 1.72 27.16
C VAL A 14 3.69 0.94 26.05
N LYS A 15 3.74 -0.38 26.12
CA LYS A 15 2.96 -1.25 25.24
C LYS A 15 1.52 -1.33 25.75
N ILE A 16 0.56 -0.71 25.05
CA ILE A 16 -0.83 -0.64 25.45
C ILE A 16 -1.73 -1.65 24.75
N GLY A 17 -1.21 -2.37 23.78
CA GLY A 17 -1.91 -3.42 23.05
C GLY A 17 -0.95 -4.25 22.21
N ALA A 18 -1.45 -5.26 21.48
CA ALA A 18 -0.63 -6.15 20.67
C ALA A 18 0.17 -5.40 19.59
N ASP A 19 -0.46 -4.42 18.95
CA ASP A 19 0.14 -3.60 17.88
C ASP A 19 0.14 -2.12 18.23
N LEU A 20 0.12 -1.77 19.53
CA LEU A 20 -0.02 -0.41 20.03
C LEU A 20 1.08 -0.11 21.05
N GLU A 21 1.86 0.91 20.79
CA GLU A 21 2.84 1.47 21.74
C GLU A 21 2.55 2.95 21.97
N GLU A 22 2.51 3.38 23.23
CA GLU A 22 2.38 4.79 23.60
C GLU A 22 3.76 5.37 23.93
N PHE A 23 4.09 6.49 23.29
CA PHE A 23 5.30 7.24 23.49
C PHE A 23 4.99 8.56 24.18
N GLU A 24 5.56 8.78 25.35
CA GLU A 24 5.47 10.05 26.04
C GLU A 24 6.68 10.92 25.68
N LEU A 25 6.40 12.11 25.18
CA LEU A 25 7.43 13.07 24.78
C LEU A 25 7.78 14.05 25.91
N PRO A 26 8.98 14.68 25.86
CA PRO A 26 9.39 15.63 26.90
C PRO A 26 8.46 16.82 27.11
N ASN A 27 7.67 17.19 26.09
CA ASN A 27 6.68 18.27 26.16
C ASN A 27 5.33 17.84 26.76
N GLY A 28 5.23 16.63 27.31
CA GLY A 28 4.02 16.07 27.89
C GLY A 28 3.01 15.50 26.89
N ARG A 29 3.29 15.57 25.59
CA ARG A 29 2.43 14.95 24.57
C ARG A 29 2.65 13.46 24.51
N LYS A 30 1.57 12.74 24.19
CA LYS A 30 1.60 11.30 23.99
C LYS A 30 1.27 10.98 22.54
N LEU A 31 2.04 10.07 21.96
CA LEU A 31 1.83 9.55 20.61
C LEU A 31 1.59 8.05 20.69
N VAL A 32 0.64 7.57 19.94
CA VAL A 32 0.38 6.12 19.83
C VAL A 32 0.88 5.64 18.48
N LEU A 33 1.82 4.69 18.52
CA LEU A 33 2.36 4.06 17.31
C LEU A 33 1.58 2.78 17.02
N LEU A 34 1.05 2.68 15.82
CA LEU A 34 0.30 1.54 15.34
C LEU A 34 1.21 0.62 14.52
N ALA A 35 1.11 -0.69 14.74
CA ALA A 35 1.81 -1.74 13.97
C ALA A 35 3.31 -1.48 13.77
N GLY A 36 3.99 -0.91 14.79
CA GLY A 36 5.41 -0.59 14.68
C GLY A 36 5.78 0.41 13.59
N GLY A 37 4.83 1.24 13.14
CA GLY A 37 5.02 2.20 12.05
C GLY A 37 4.92 1.61 10.65
N GLN A 38 4.55 0.34 10.53
CA GLN A 38 4.30 -0.34 9.25
C GLN A 38 2.87 -0.09 8.76
N MET A 39 2.54 -0.57 7.56
CA MET A 39 1.16 -0.50 7.05
C MET A 39 0.27 -1.42 7.87
N ILE A 40 -0.61 -0.82 8.69
CA ILE A 40 -1.39 -1.54 9.70
C ILE A 40 -2.29 -2.63 9.10
N GLU A 41 -2.83 -2.40 7.91
CA GLU A 41 -3.67 -3.37 7.22
C GLU A 41 -2.92 -4.63 6.76
N LEU A 42 -1.59 -4.55 6.66
CA LEU A 42 -0.76 -5.65 6.15
C LEU A 42 0.18 -6.26 7.20
N ALA A 43 0.43 -5.57 8.30
CA ALA A 43 1.51 -5.89 9.23
C ALA A 43 1.08 -6.11 10.68
N GLY A 44 -0.16 -5.93 11.03
CA GLY A 44 -0.68 -6.17 12.38
C GLY A 44 -0.83 -7.65 12.72
N THR A 45 -1.24 -7.95 13.94
CA THR A 45 -1.54 -9.33 14.39
C THR A 45 -2.70 -9.96 13.63
N GLU A 46 -3.61 -9.15 13.13
CA GLU A 46 -4.72 -9.57 12.28
C GLU A 46 -4.72 -8.73 10.99
N PRO A 47 -3.78 -8.97 10.07
CA PRO A 47 -3.67 -8.18 8.87
C PRO A 47 -4.91 -8.35 7.98
N LYS A 48 -5.40 -7.23 7.45
CA LYS A 48 -6.54 -7.16 6.54
C LYS A 48 -6.13 -6.45 5.26
N GLY A 49 -5.57 -7.21 4.35
CA GLY A 49 -5.25 -6.72 3.00
C GLY A 49 -6.42 -6.88 2.04
N ASN A 50 -6.21 -6.49 0.80
CA ASN A 50 -7.14 -6.78 -0.29
C ASN A 50 -7.17 -8.29 -0.58
N SER A 51 -8.31 -8.77 -1.09
CA SER A 51 -8.41 -10.15 -1.55
C SER A 51 -7.43 -10.43 -2.71
N ILE A 52 -7.10 -11.71 -2.90
CA ILE A 52 -6.25 -12.15 -4.02
C ILE A 52 -6.84 -11.70 -5.36
N GLU A 53 -8.14 -11.79 -5.52
CA GLU A 53 -8.85 -11.39 -6.74
C GLU A 53 -8.72 -9.89 -7.02
N ALA A 54 -8.83 -9.05 -5.99
CA ALA A 54 -8.64 -7.61 -6.14
C ALA A 54 -7.19 -7.25 -6.45
N MET A 55 -6.23 -7.93 -5.83
CA MET A 55 -4.79 -7.75 -6.12
C MET A 55 -4.43 -8.21 -7.53
N ASP A 56 -5.03 -9.29 -8.00
CA ASP A 56 -4.84 -9.82 -9.35
C ASP A 56 -5.25 -8.80 -10.42
N LEU A 57 -6.39 -8.14 -10.21
CA LEU A 57 -6.83 -7.04 -11.06
C LEU A 57 -5.78 -5.91 -11.15
N GLY A 58 -5.23 -5.50 -10.02
CA GLY A 58 -4.19 -4.47 -9.94
C GLY A 58 -2.90 -4.90 -10.64
N PHE A 59 -2.47 -6.14 -10.45
CA PHE A 59 -1.27 -6.68 -11.10
C PHE A 59 -1.43 -6.81 -12.61
N MET A 60 -2.59 -7.23 -13.11
CA MET A 60 -2.87 -7.23 -14.55
C MET A 60 -2.79 -5.82 -15.14
N LEU A 61 -3.33 -4.81 -14.46
CA LEU A 61 -3.24 -3.42 -14.88
C LEU A 61 -1.79 -2.96 -14.96
N GLN A 62 -0.98 -3.27 -13.96
CA GLN A 62 0.44 -2.93 -13.94
C GLN A 62 1.21 -3.65 -15.06
N ALA A 63 0.99 -4.95 -15.24
CA ALA A 63 1.69 -5.74 -16.26
C ALA A 63 1.40 -5.25 -17.68
N LEU A 64 0.13 -5.02 -18.01
CA LEU A 64 -0.25 -4.52 -19.33
C LEU A 64 0.21 -3.08 -19.58
N SER A 65 0.25 -2.25 -18.53
CA SER A 65 0.78 -0.90 -18.62
C SER A 65 2.29 -0.90 -18.86
N LEU A 66 3.04 -1.76 -18.19
CA LEU A 66 4.49 -1.93 -18.41
C LEU A 66 4.78 -2.47 -19.81
N GLU A 67 3.98 -3.40 -20.30
CA GLU A 67 4.09 -3.89 -21.68
C GLU A 67 3.89 -2.74 -22.69
N LEU A 68 2.89 -1.90 -22.49
CA LEU A 68 2.64 -0.74 -23.34
C LEU A 68 3.83 0.21 -23.36
N ILE A 69 4.39 0.54 -22.20
CA ILE A 69 5.55 1.42 -22.07
C ILE A 69 6.77 0.83 -22.78
N SER A 70 6.98 -0.47 -22.65
CA SER A 70 8.13 -1.16 -23.23
C SER A 70 8.03 -1.28 -24.75
N LYS A 71 6.85 -1.65 -25.27
CA LYS A 71 6.67 -1.91 -26.71
C LYS A 71 6.32 -0.69 -27.55
N TYR A 72 5.57 0.25 -26.96
CA TYR A 72 5.00 1.38 -27.69
C TYR A 72 5.21 2.72 -26.95
N PRO A 73 6.45 3.08 -26.58
CA PRO A 73 6.69 4.32 -25.86
C PRO A 73 6.27 5.58 -26.64
N GLU A 74 6.24 5.51 -27.96
CA GLU A 74 5.89 6.61 -28.85
C GLU A 74 4.42 7.06 -28.74
N VAL A 75 3.51 6.21 -28.26
CA VAL A 75 2.10 6.58 -28.06
C VAL A 75 1.85 7.28 -26.74
N LEU A 76 2.88 7.36 -25.88
CA LEU A 76 2.79 7.93 -24.55
C LEU A 76 3.34 9.35 -24.51
N LYS A 77 2.76 10.17 -23.65
CA LYS A 77 3.22 11.53 -23.36
C LYS A 77 4.08 11.53 -22.11
N ASN A 78 4.91 12.55 -21.93
CA ASN A 78 5.62 12.74 -20.69
C ASN A 78 4.64 13.17 -19.57
N GLY A 79 4.74 12.53 -18.42
CA GLY A 79 3.93 12.84 -17.26
C GLY A 79 2.73 11.90 -17.06
N PRO A 80 1.93 12.15 -16.01
CA PRO A 80 0.76 11.34 -15.71
C PRO A 80 -0.29 11.39 -16.82
N GLN A 81 -0.84 10.23 -17.14
CA GLN A 81 -1.87 10.09 -18.16
C GLN A 81 -2.78 8.90 -17.85
N PRO A 82 -4.04 8.90 -18.33
CA PRO A 82 -4.94 7.78 -18.09
C PRO A 82 -4.46 6.52 -18.80
N VAL A 83 -4.76 5.37 -18.20
CA VAL A 83 -4.56 4.08 -18.86
C VAL A 83 -5.46 3.98 -20.09
N PRO A 84 -4.96 3.53 -21.25
CA PRO A 84 -5.79 3.35 -22.44
C PRO A 84 -7.00 2.44 -22.20
N VAL A 85 -8.14 2.81 -22.77
CA VAL A 85 -9.41 2.07 -22.59
C VAL A 85 -9.31 0.61 -23.04
N ASN A 86 -8.53 0.31 -24.07
CA ASN A 86 -8.33 -1.05 -24.54
C ASN A 86 -7.65 -1.94 -23.48
N ILE A 87 -6.75 -1.42 -22.66
CA ILE A 87 -6.16 -2.14 -21.52
C ILE A 87 -7.23 -2.43 -20.47
N ASN A 88 -8.02 -1.44 -20.08
CA ASN A 88 -9.10 -1.61 -19.13
C ASN A 88 -10.12 -2.65 -19.59
N ASN A 89 -10.50 -2.61 -20.85
CA ASN A 89 -11.44 -3.57 -21.44
C ASN A 89 -10.85 -4.99 -21.48
N ARG A 90 -9.57 -5.11 -21.80
CA ARG A 90 -8.87 -6.41 -21.79
C ARG A 90 -8.83 -7.02 -20.38
N ILE A 91 -8.55 -6.21 -19.37
CA ILE A 91 -8.54 -6.67 -17.98
C ILE A 91 -9.95 -7.10 -17.54
N ALA A 92 -10.96 -6.31 -17.84
CA ALA A 92 -12.35 -6.63 -17.53
C ALA A 92 -12.78 -7.94 -18.18
N GLN A 93 -12.41 -8.17 -19.43
CA GLN A 93 -12.68 -9.42 -20.14
C GLN A 93 -12.01 -10.61 -19.46
N LEU A 94 -10.72 -10.49 -19.12
CA LEU A 94 -9.97 -11.54 -18.44
C LEU A 94 -10.58 -11.90 -17.08
N MET A 95 -11.04 -10.90 -16.34
CA MET A 95 -11.72 -11.11 -15.05
C MET A 95 -13.01 -11.87 -15.23
N VAL A 96 -13.84 -11.49 -16.19
CA VAL A 96 -15.10 -12.20 -16.49
C VAL A 96 -14.86 -13.65 -16.91
N GLU A 97 -13.84 -13.90 -17.73
CA GLU A 97 -13.49 -15.24 -18.19
C GLU A 97 -12.99 -16.16 -17.06
N ASN A 98 -12.23 -15.61 -16.10
CA ASN A 98 -11.62 -16.37 -15.01
C ASN A 98 -12.54 -16.58 -13.81
N PHE A 99 -13.59 -15.78 -13.66
CA PHE A 99 -14.55 -15.90 -12.54
C PHE A 99 -15.90 -16.53 -12.93
N LYS A 100 -15.95 -17.25 -14.01
CA LYS A 100 -17.14 -18.01 -14.41
C LYS A 100 -17.35 -19.26 -13.57
#